data_16123d792ad022fe37efbe68dd1ccd1e
#
_entry.id   16123d792ad022fe37efbe68dd1ccd1e
#
_cell.length_a   1.000
_cell.length_b   1.000
_cell.length_c   1.000
_cell.angle_alpha   90.00
_cell.angle_beta   90.00
_cell.angle_gamma   90.00
#
_symmetry.space_group_name_H-M   'P 1'
#
loop_
_entity.id
_entity.type
_entity.pdbx_description
1 polymer ?
#
loop_
_entity_poly.entity_id
_entity_poly.type
_entity_poly.pdbx_seq_one_letter_code
_entity_poly.pdbx_strand_id
1 'polypeptide(L)'
;MKLSIICFSLTGLHTAERLKTGLEEQGHQVLLAKKSKYLEDSVTESTVKWAGGRFPLDDGILFVGACGIAVRSIAPYVASKKSDPAVLVIDECGNFVISLLSGHLGGANELALQSAQILGAQPVVTTATDLHRRFAVDVFAKKNGCDIRNMKAAKEVSAALLAGKKVGFYSEFPWRGELPEGLVPCDVYGKSQEDSDRPSEKKESLQKKPEQCPEIGIAVTIHKSCKPFLSTVQVIPRILTLGMGCRRDKEAEAIEKAADRCMEEADVFLQAVEQLASISLKKNEPGLLAYAEKNKIPFRTWDSEELMEVQGDFTPSSFVKKITGVENVCERSAVLGASDGTLIKRKSGEDGVTTALAIRTWEVRFE
;
A
#
# COMPACT_ATOMS: atom_id res chain seq x y z
N MET A 1 10.63 8.05 -8.36
CA MET A 1 11.47 6.91 -7.95
C MET A 1 12.92 7.35 -7.87
N LYS A 2 13.71 6.70 -7.02
CA LYS A 2 15.16 6.84 -6.98
C LYS A 2 15.80 5.71 -7.79
N LEU A 3 16.47 6.03 -8.87
CA LEU A 3 16.96 5.08 -9.85
C LEU A 3 18.48 5.19 -10.00
N SER A 4 19.14 4.06 -10.25
CA SER A 4 20.57 4.03 -10.61
C SER A 4 20.76 3.31 -11.93
N ILE A 5 21.49 3.94 -12.84
CA ILE A 5 21.88 3.39 -14.16
C ILE A 5 23.38 3.09 -14.14
N ILE A 6 23.78 1.96 -14.71
CA ILE A 6 25.18 1.64 -14.93
C ILE A 6 25.41 1.19 -16.37
N CYS A 7 26.48 1.71 -17.03
CA CYS A 7 26.88 1.35 -18.38
C CYS A 7 28.34 0.90 -18.44
N PHE A 8 28.73 0.20 -19.52
CA PHE A 8 30.02 -0.50 -19.64
C PHE A 8 30.82 -0.14 -20.90
N SER A 9 30.25 0.61 -21.83
CA SER A 9 30.85 1.01 -23.08
C SER A 9 30.48 2.45 -23.45
N LEU A 10 31.16 3.04 -24.43
CA LEU A 10 30.82 4.37 -24.92
C LEU A 10 29.41 4.41 -25.57
N THR A 11 29.07 3.38 -26.35
CA THR A 11 27.73 3.23 -26.95
C THR A 11 26.66 3.16 -25.83
N GLY A 12 26.91 2.31 -24.80
CA GLY A 12 26.04 2.19 -23.66
C GLY A 12 25.94 3.48 -22.85
N LEU A 13 26.98 4.30 -22.79
CA LEU A 13 26.93 5.61 -22.14
C LEU A 13 25.93 6.56 -22.84
N HIS A 14 25.97 6.66 -24.16
CA HIS A 14 25.01 7.49 -24.90
C HIS A 14 23.56 7.04 -24.68
N THR A 15 23.32 5.73 -24.68
CA THR A 15 22.00 5.17 -24.37
C THR A 15 21.57 5.49 -22.91
N ALA A 16 22.50 5.35 -21.96
CA ALA A 16 22.25 5.64 -20.56
C ALA A 16 21.98 7.12 -20.28
N GLU A 17 22.67 8.03 -20.97
CA GLU A 17 22.44 9.47 -20.88
C GLU A 17 21.06 9.88 -21.41
N ARG A 18 20.67 9.36 -22.58
CA ARG A 18 19.32 9.57 -23.13
C ARG A 18 18.25 9.09 -22.17
N LEU A 19 18.44 7.88 -21.63
CA LEU A 19 17.51 7.29 -20.67
C LEU A 19 17.43 8.10 -19.37
N LYS A 20 18.58 8.54 -18.84
CA LYS A 20 18.64 9.39 -17.66
C LYS A 20 17.84 10.67 -17.87
N THR A 21 18.09 11.41 -18.94
CA THR A 21 17.39 12.66 -19.25
C THR A 21 15.87 12.45 -19.31
N GLY A 22 15.40 11.46 -20.06
CA GLY A 22 13.97 11.20 -20.18
C GLY A 22 13.30 10.73 -18.88
N LEU A 23 14.00 9.98 -18.02
CA LEU A 23 13.48 9.59 -16.72
C LEU A 23 13.46 10.78 -15.72
N GLU A 24 14.45 11.68 -15.78
CA GLU A 24 14.46 12.91 -14.97
C GLU A 24 13.33 13.87 -15.38
N GLU A 25 13.03 13.99 -16.67
CA GLU A 25 11.87 14.75 -17.18
C GLU A 25 10.54 14.20 -16.67
N GLN A 26 10.47 12.89 -16.39
CA GLN A 26 9.31 12.22 -15.78
C GLN A 26 9.29 12.32 -14.23
N GLY A 27 10.22 13.08 -13.64
CA GLY A 27 10.26 13.33 -12.19
C GLY A 27 10.96 12.25 -11.36
N HIS A 28 11.78 11.39 -11.98
CA HIS A 28 12.63 10.44 -11.26
C HIS A 28 13.95 11.09 -10.84
N GLN A 29 14.55 10.60 -9.76
CA GLN A 29 15.92 10.94 -9.36
C GLN A 29 16.87 9.88 -9.92
N VAL A 30 17.79 10.25 -10.82
CA VAL A 30 18.61 9.27 -11.54
C VAL A 30 20.10 9.48 -11.31
N LEU A 31 20.77 8.45 -10.78
CA LEU A 31 22.23 8.35 -10.69
C LEU A 31 22.76 7.57 -11.90
N LEU A 32 23.74 8.13 -12.60
CA LEU A 32 24.45 7.43 -13.70
C LEU A 32 25.87 7.06 -13.25
N ALA A 33 26.18 5.76 -13.32
CA ALA A 33 27.50 5.20 -13.07
C ALA A 33 28.09 4.61 -14.36
N LYS A 34 29.41 4.69 -14.48
CA LYS A 34 30.17 4.16 -15.61
C LYS A 34 31.15 3.11 -15.10
N LYS A 35 31.31 1.99 -15.81
CA LYS A 35 32.24 0.91 -15.45
C LYS A 35 33.03 0.43 -16.68
N SER A 36 34.04 1.20 -17.02
CA SER A 36 34.99 0.85 -18.09
C SER A 36 36.28 1.62 -17.92
N LYS A 37 37.41 0.99 -18.19
CA LYS A 37 38.71 1.68 -18.21
C LYS A 37 38.84 2.74 -19.31
N TYR A 38 37.92 2.76 -20.25
CA TYR A 38 37.90 3.71 -21.40
C TYR A 38 36.90 4.86 -21.18
N LEU A 39 36.22 4.91 -20.02
CA LEU A 39 35.29 5.98 -19.68
C LEU A 39 35.84 6.78 -18.49
N GLU A 40 35.80 8.11 -18.61
CA GLU A 40 36.14 9.02 -17.50
C GLU A 40 35.17 8.83 -16.32
N ASP A 41 35.62 9.11 -15.11
CA ASP A 41 34.87 8.95 -13.85
C ASP A 41 34.27 7.55 -13.66
N SER A 42 34.96 6.53 -14.14
CA SER A 42 34.52 5.15 -13.98
C SER A 42 34.62 4.69 -12.54
N VAL A 43 33.55 4.03 -12.04
CA VAL A 43 33.57 3.46 -10.67
C VAL A 43 34.69 2.43 -10.52
N THR A 44 35.43 2.52 -9.42
CA THR A 44 36.59 1.65 -9.15
C THR A 44 36.19 0.27 -8.63
N GLU A 45 35.10 0.20 -7.87
CA GLU A 45 34.60 -1.04 -7.29
C GLU A 45 34.05 -2.01 -8.34
N SER A 46 33.91 -3.29 -7.98
CA SER A 46 33.28 -4.30 -8.85
C SER A 46 31.78 -3.99 -9.04
N THR A 47 31.21 -4.41 -10.18
CA THR A 47 29.79 -4.24 -10.47
C THR A 47 28.90 -4.92 -9.42
N VAL A 48 29.36 -6.05 -8.86
CA VAL A 48 28.67 -6.75 -7.74
C VAL A 48 28.62 -5.84 -6.51
N LYS A 49 29.74 -5.24 -6.11
CA LYS A 49 29.79 -4.36 -4.93
C LYS A 49 28.97 -3.10 -5.14
N TRP A 50 29.04 -2.50 -6.33
CA TRP A 50 28.24 -1.34 -6.72
C TRP A 50 26.74 -1.67 -6.61
N ALA A 51 26.30 -2.78 -7.22
CA ALA A 51 24.90 -3.23 -7.14
C ALA A 51 24.45 -3.45 -5.71
N GLY A 52 25.29 -4.07 -4.85
CA GLY A 52 24.98 -4.28 -3.43
C GLY A 52 24.81 -3.00 -2.61
N GLY A 53 25.56 -1.96 -2.96
CA GLY A 53 25.40 -0.64 -2.34
C GLY A 53 24.11 0.08 -2.79
N ARG A 54 23.62 -0.23 -4.00
CA ARG A 54 22.39 0.39 -4.56
C ARG A 54 21.13 -0.36 -4.19
N PHE A 55 21.20 -1.68 -4.07
CA PHE A 55 20.06 -2.59 -3.88
C PHE A 55 19.13 -2.23 -2.71
N PRO A 56 19.62 -1.84 -1.51
CA PRO A 56 18.77 -1.43 -0.41
C PRO A 56 18.34 0.05 -0.45
N LEU A 57 18.90 0.87 -1.33
CA LEU A 57 18.75 2.33 -1.32
C LEU A 57 17.88 2.88 -2.44
N ASP A 58 17.78 2.14 -3.55
CA ASP A 58 17.12 2.60 -4.75
C ASP A 58 15.82 1.82 -5.01
N ASP A 59 14.87 2.48 -5.66
CA ASP A 59 13.62 1.86 -6.11
C ASP A 59 13.87 1.02 -7.39
N GLY A 60 14.91 1.37 -8.17
CA GLY A 60 15.25 0.62 -9.39
C GLY A 60 16.70 0.75 -9.80
N ILE A 61 17.23 -0.35 -10.40
CA ILE A 61 18.59 -0.46 -10.94
C ILE A 61 18.52 -0.87 -12.40
N LEU A 62 19.15 -0.07 -13.27
CA LEU A 62 19.12 -0.26 -14.72
C LEU A 62 20.54 -0.55 -15.22
N PHE A 63 20.72 -1.69 -15.88
CA PHE A 63 21.98 -2.09 -16.48
C PHE A 63 21.91 -1.84 -18.00
N VAL A 64 22.75 -0.94 -18.51
CA VAL A 64 22.91 -0.74 -19.96
C VAL A 64 24.07 -1.61 -20.40
N GLY A 65 23.78 -2.85 -20.84
CA GLY A 65 24.74 -3.87 -21.22
C GLY A 65 24.15 -5.28 -21.21
N ALA A 66 25.01 -6.30 -21.14
CA ALA A 66 24.55 -7.69 -21.23
C ALA A 66 23.79 -8.19 -19.99
N CYS A 67 22.69 -8.93 -20.20
CA CYS A 67 21.91 -9.55 -19.13
C CYS A 67 22.76 -10.35 -18.13
N GLY A 68 23.78 -11.09 -18.61
CA GLY A 68 24.64 -11.88 -17.75
C GLY A 68 25.46 -11.05 -16.75
N ILE A 69 25.78 -9.79 -17.07
CA ILE A 69 26.43 -8.85 -16.13
C ILE A 69 25.43 -8.49 -15.02
N ALA A 70 24.22 -8.09 -15.39
CA ALA A 70 23.20 -7.74 -14.42
C ALA A 70 22.90 -8.91 -13.47
N VAL A 71 22.61 -10.10 -14.00
CA VAL A 71 22.31 -11.28 -13.21
C VAL A 71 23.41 -11.59 -12.20
N ARG A 72 24.70 -11.65 -12.63
CA ARG A 72 25.82 -11.92 -11.72
C ARG A 72 26.01 -10.82 -10.69
N SER A 73 25.68 -9.57 -11.04
CA SER A 73 25.86 -8.43 -10.14
C SER A 73 24.81 -8.41 -9.02
N ILE A 74 23.57 -8.80 -9.29
CA ILE A 74 22.48 -8.76 -8.31
C ILE A 74 22.29 -10.06 -7.54
N ALA A 75 22.73 -11.21 -8.09
CA ALA A 75 22.47 -12.53 -7.53
C ALA A 75 22.73 -12.68 -6.02
N PRO A 76 23.81 -12.09 -5.43
CA PRO A 76 24.06 -12.16 -4.01
C PRO A 76 23.05 -11.41 -3.12
N TYR A 77 22.26 -10.51 -3.70
CA TYR A 77 21.38 -9.58 -2.96
C TYR A 77 19.90 -9.88 -3.16
N VAL A 78 19.55 -10.73 -4.12
CA VAL A 78 18.16 -11.11 -4.40
C VAL A 78 17.60 -11.91 -3.22
N ALA A 79 16.54 -11.39 -2.58
CA ALA A 79 15.95 -11.96 -1.38
C ALA A 79 14.44 -12.21 -1.53
N SER A 80 13.66 -11.20 -1.94
CA SER A 80 12.20 -11.30 -1.99
C SER A 80 11.59 -10.34 -3.01
N LYS A 81 10.63 -10.83 -3.79
CA LYS A 81 9.84 -10.00 -4.70
C LYS A 81 9.09 -8.83 -4.03
N LYS A 82 9.03 -8.81 -2.69
CA LYS A 82 8.37 -7.74 -1.91
C LYS A 82 9.31 -6.59 -1.55
N SER A 83 10.61 -6.88 -1.43
CA SER A 83 11.62 -5.94 -0.96
C SER A 83 12.64 -5.58 -2.02
N ASP A 84 12.83 -6.45 -3.02
CA ASP A 84 13.86 -6.25 -4.02
C ASP A 84 13.45 -5.13 -4.98
N PRO A 85 14.38 -4.23 -5.36
CA PRO A 85 14.11 -3.13 -6.28
C PRO A 85 13.76 -3.64 -7.68
N ALA A 86 13.19 -2.78 -8.51
CA ALA A 86 13.05 -3.01 -9.93
C ALA A 86 14.43 -3.21 -10.56
N VAL A 87 14.62 -4.25 -11.37
CA VAL A 87 15.86 -4.39 -12.15
C VAL A 87 15.53 -4.51 -13.63
N LEU A 88 16.11 -3.61 -14.42
CA LEU A 88 16.03 -3.62 -15.88
C LEU A 88 17.39 -3.91 -16.50
N VAL A 89 17.34 -4.51 -17.67
CA VAL A 89 18.50 -4.60 -18.57
C VAL A 89 18.15 -4.00 -19.91
N ILE A 90 19.00 -3.11 -20.38
CA ILE A 90 18.90 -2.46 -21.70
C ILE A 90 20.13 -2.85 -22.51
N ASP A 91 19.97 -3.29 -23.75
CA ASP A 91 21.13 -3.49 -24.61
C ASP A 91 21.83 -2.16 -24.88
N GLU A 92 23.12 -2.18 -25.17
CA GLU A 92 23.91 -0.95 -25.31
C GLU A 92 23.45 -0.02 -26.45
N CYS A 93 22.76 -0.57 -27.46
CA CYS A 93 22.18 0.21 -28.55
C CYS A 93 20.79 0.75 -28.23
N GLY A 94 20.17 0.32 -27.12
CA GLY A 94 18.83 0.75 -26.72
C GLY A 94 17.70 0.19 -27.58
N ASN A 95 17.87 -1.03 -28.14
CA ASN A 95 16.83 -1.69 -28.94
C ASN A 95 15.82 -2.45 -28.05
N PHE A 96 16.25 -2.98 -26.90
CA PHE A 96 15.45 -3.78 -26.02
C PHE A 96 15.55 -3.29 -24.58
N VAL A 97 14.41 -3.25 -23.88
CA VAL A 97 14.34 -2.98 -22.44
C VAL A 97 13.70 -4.17 -21.77
N ILE A 98 14.47 -4.90 -20.98
CA ILE A 98 14.08 -6.17 -20.38
C ILE A 98 13.78 -5.97 -18.91
N SER A 99 12.54 -6.28 -18.49
CA SER A 99 12.15 -6.39 -17.07
C SER A 99 12.74 -7.68 -16.48
N LEU A 100 13.85 -7.56 -15.73
CA LEU A 100 14.60 -8.70 -15.23
C LEU A 100 14.14 -9.20 -13.86
N LEU A 101 13.83 -8.28 -12.93
CA LEU A 101 13.45 -8.59 -11.55
C LEU A 101 12.39 -7.63 -11.04
N SER A 102 11.51 -8.11 -10.15
CA SER A 102 10.47 -7.31 -9.46
C SER A 102 9.46 -6.64 -10.39
N GLY A 103 8.96 -7.40 -11.37
CA GLY A 103 8.08 -6.92 -12.45
C GLY A 103 6.84 -6.16 -11.96
N HIS A 104 6.08 -6.75 -10.98
CA HIS A 104 4.83 -6.17 -10.48
C HIS A 104 5.03 -5.22 -9.29
N LEU A 105 5.27 -5.76 -8.10
CA LEU A 105 5.37 -4.97 -6.85
C LEU A 105 6.54 -3.98 -6.89
N GLY A 106 7.69 -4.39 -7.43
CA GLY A 106 8.84 -3.51 -7.60
C GLY A 106 8.68 -2.49 -8.73
N GLY A 107 7.70 -2.70 -9.65
CA GLY A 107 7.42 -1.76 -10.74
C GLY A 107 8.33 -1.90 -11.96
N ALA A 108 9.11 -3.00 -12.10
CA ALA A 108 10.05 -3.14 -13.23
C ALA A 108 9.33 -3.23 -14.59
N ASN A 109 8.11 -3.77 -14.64
CA ASN A 109 7.37 -3.84 -15.91
C ASN A 109 6.93 -2.45 -16.38
N GLU A 110 6.42 -1.63 -15.48
CA GLU A 110 6.02 -0.24 -15.79
C GLU A 110 7.24 0.61 -16.16
N LEU A 111 8.32 0.50 -15.38
CA LEU A 111 9.58 1.19 -15.67
C LEU A 111 10.19 0.73 -17.01
N ALA A 112 10.02 -0.55 -17.39
CA ALA A 112 10.46 -1.04 -18.70
C ALA A 112 9.67 -0.42 -19.85
N LEU A 113 8.35 -0.26 -19.70
CA LEU A 113 7.53 0.42 -20.70
C LEU A 113 7.90 1.89 -20.84
N GLN A 114 8.09 2.62 -19.73
CA GLN A 114 8.53 4.01 -19.73
C GLN A 114 9.91 4.18 -20.38
N SER A 115 10.87 3.34 -19.98
CA SER A 115 12.23 3.36 -20.53
C SER A 115 12.25 3.05 -22.03
N ALA A 116 11.42 2.08 -22.45
CA ALA A 116 11.30 1.73 -23.86
C ALA A 116 10.69 2.88 -24.68
N GLN A 117 9.72 3.60 -24.15
CA GLN A 117 9.15 4.79 -24.79
C GLN A 117 10.19 5.90 -24.97
N ILE A 118 11.02 6.18 -23.95
CA ILE A 118 12.10 7.17 -24.00
C ILE A 118 13.13 6.83 -25.07
N LEU A 119 13.50 5.55 -25.19
CA LEU A 119 14.54 5.09 -26.11
C LEU A 119 14.03 4.76 -27.51
N GLY A 120 12.71 4.64 -27.72
CA GLY A 120 12.12 4.05 -28.92
C GLY A 120 12.42 2.55 -29.04
N ALA A 121 12.58 1.87 -27.91
CA ALA A 121 12.99 0.47 -27.79
C ALA A 121 11.79 -0.48 -27.72
N GLN A 122 12.07 -1.79 -27.91
CA GLN A 122 11.10 -2.86 -27.67
C GLN A 122 11.13 -3.26 -26.19
N PRO A 123 10.02 -3.10 -25.43
CA PRO A 123 9.95 -3.62 -24.08
C PRO A 123 9.78 -5.14 -24.07
N VAL A 124 10.49 -5.83 -23.17
CA VAL A 124 10.42 -7.28 -22.98
C VAL A 124 9.91 -7.56 -21.58
N VAL A 125 8.60 -7.81 -21.49
CA VAL A 125 7.91 -8.21 -20.28
C VAL A 125 7.49 -9.67 -20.41
N THR A 126 7.87 -10.51 -19.45
CA THR A 126 7.64 -11.97 -19.51
C THR A 126 6.65 -12.49 -18.48
N THR A 127 6.10 -11.61 -17.64
CA THR A 127 5.18 -11.99 -16.57
C THR A 127 3.84 -12.44 -17.15
N ALA A 128 3.40 -13.66 -16.82
CA ALA A 128 2.21 -14.26 -17.42
C ALA A 128 0.93 -13.43 -17.24
N THR A 129 0.75 -12.78 -16.09
CA THR A 129 -0.41 -11.90 -15.81
C THR A 129 -0.44 -10.67 -16.72
N ASP A 130 0.73 -10.09 -17.03
CA ASP A 130 0.83 -8.93 -17.94
C ASP A 130 0.63 -9.35 -19.39
N LEU A 131 1.24 -10.48 -19.81
CA LEU A 131 1.06 -11.01 -21.16
C LEU A 131 -0.38 -11.31 -21.50
N HIS A 132 -1.13 -11.81 -20.53
CA HIS A 132 -2.56 -12.12 -20.68
C HIS A 132 -3.50 -10.97 -20.28
N ARG A 133 -2.97 -9.80 -19.89
CA ARG A 133 -3.73 -8.66 -19.36
C ARG A 133 -4.71 -9.06 -18.27
N ARG A 134 -4.33 -10.05 -17.44
CA ARG A 134 -5.17 -10.56 -16.35
C ARG A 134 -4.99 -9.69 -15.10
N PHE A 135 -6.07 -9.59 -14.35
CA PHE A 135 -6.05 -8.86 -13.08
C PHE A 135 -5.01 -9.43 -12.11
N ALA A 136 -4.20 -8.56 -11.52
CA ALA A 136 -3.17 -8.90 -10.53
C ALA A 136 -3.51 -8.22 -9.21
N VAL A 137 -3.75 -9.03 -8.15
CA VAL A 137 -4.16 -8.54 -6.82
C VAL A 137 -3.14 -7.60 -6.20
N ASP A 138 -1.86 -7.87 -6.40
CA ASP A 138 -0.75 -7.08 -5.86
C ASP A 138 -0.63 -5.70 -6.52
N VAL A 139 -0.81 -5.63 -7.83
CA VAL A 139 -0.87 -4.36 -8.58
C VAL A 139 -2.10 -3.56 -8.15
N PHE A 140 -3.25 -4.22 -8.07
CA PHE A 140 -4.50 -3.60 -7.62
C PHE A 140 -4.37 -3.02 -6.21
N ALA A 141 -3.84 -3.79 -5.27
CA ALA A 141 -3.65 -3.32 -3.89
C ALA A 141 -2.69 -2.12 -3.83
N LYS A 142 -1.58 -2.16 -4.57
CA LYS A 142 -0.62 -1.05 -4.65
C LYS A 142 -1.25 0.22 -5.21
N LYS A 143 -1.99 0.12 -6.32
CA LYS A 143 -2.70 1.27 -6.94
C LYS A 143 -3.72 1.91 -6.00
N ASN A 144 -4.36 1.10 -5.16
CA ASN A 144 -5.35 1.56 -4.18
C ASN A 144 -4.76 1.91 -2.81
N GLY A 145 -3.44 1.86 -2.62
CA GLY A 145 -2.79 2.13 -1.33
C GLY A 145 -3.15 1.13 -0.23
N CYS A 146 -3.41 -0.13 -0.62
CA CYS A 146 -3.86 -1.20 0.26
C CYS A 146 -2.74 -2.18 0.60
N ASP A 147 -2.82 -2.76 1.80
CA ASP A 147 -2.04 -3.94 2.19
C ASP A 147 -2.74 -5.24 1.78
N ILE A 148 -1.98 -6.35 1.72
CA ILE A 148 -2.53 -7.67 1.38
C ILE A 148 -2.28 -8.66 2.51
N ARG A 149 -3.33 -9.38 2.91
CA ARG A 149 -3.26 -10.54 3.78
C ARG A 149 -3.59 -11.81 3.03
N ASN A 150 -2.96 -12.93 3.45
CA ASN A 150 -3.10 -14.25 2.85
C ASN A 150 -2.49 -14.32 1.43
N MET A 151 -1.17 -14.21 1.34
CA MET A 151 -0.42 -14.33 0.09
C MET A 151 -0.59 -15.69 -0.61
N LYS A 152 -1.00 -16.75 0.14
CA LYS A 152 -1.34 -18.04 -0.46
C LYS A 152 -2.60 -17.90 -1.31
N ALA A 153 -3.66 -17.32 -0.76
CA ALA A 153 -4.89 -17.03 -1.50
C ALA A 153 -4.65 -16.09 -2.69
N ALA A 154 -3.74 -15.10 -2.56
CA ALA A 154 -3.38 -14.22 -3.68
C ALA A 154 -2.77 -14.99 -4.87
N LYS A 155 -1.94 -16.02 -4.59
CA LYS A 155 -1.42 -16.91 -5.63
C LYS A 155 -2.51 -17.78 -6.24
N GLU A 156 -3.45 -18.28 -5.44
CA GLU A 156 -4.60 -19.08 -5.91
C GLU A 156 -5.51 -18.25 -6.80
N VAL A 157 -5.79 -16.98 -6.45
CA VAL A 157 -6.53 -16.00 -7.29
C VAL A 157 -5.84 -15.85 -8.66
N SER A 158 -4.52 -15.60 -8.67
CA SER A 158 -3.78 -15.43 -9.92
C SER A 158 -3.81 -16.70 -10.77
N ALA A 159 -3.63 -17.86 -10.16
CA ALA A 159 -3.69 -19.16 -10.86
C ALA A 159 -5.08 -19.43 -11.43
N ALA A 160 -6.15 -19.13 -10.69
CA ALA A 160 -7.54 -19.30 -11.13
C ALA A 160 -7.85 -18.40 -12.35
N LEU A 161 -7.46 -17.12 -12.29
CA LEU A 161 -7.65 -16.17 -13.40
C LEU A 161 -6.86 -16.57 -14.66
N LEU A 162 -5.61 -17.04 -14.50
CA LEU A 162 -4.81 -17.56 -15.61
C LEU A 162 -5.42 -18.81 -16.23
N ALA A 163 -6.08 -19.66 -15.42
CA ALA A 163 -6.82 -20.83 -15.88
C ALA A 163 -8.21 -20.50 -16.47
N GLY A 164 -8.58 -19.22 -16.60
CA GLY A 164 -9.87 -18.79 -17.12
C GLY A 164 -11.04 -19.02 -16.15
N LYS A 165 -10.78 -19.33 -14.87
CA LYS A 165 -11.82 -19.50 -13.86
C LYS A 165 -12.29 -18.15 -13.34
N LYS A 166 -13.56 -18.09 -12.91
CA LYS A 166 -14.12 -16.94 -12.23
C LYS A 166 -13.62 -16.86 -10.78
N VAL A 167 -13.37 -15.66 -10.31
CA VAL A 167 -12.92 -15.34 -8.95
C VAL A 167 -13.90 -14.37 -8.32
N GLY A 168 -14.31 -14.61 -7.08
CA GLY A 168 -15.23 -13.73 -6.36
C GLY A 168 -14.58 -12.39 -5.98
N PHE A 169 -15.35 -11.32 -6.05
CA PHE A 169 -14.96 -9.99 -5.57
C PHE A 169 -16.01 -9.48 -4.59
N TYR A 170 -15.58 -9.16 -3.39
CA TYR A 170 -16.36 -8.53 -2.33
C TYR A 170 -15.69 -7.24 -1.88
N SER A 171 -16.46 -6.20 -1.61
CA SER A 171 -15.96 -4.96 -1.04
C SER A 171 -16.94 -4.37 -0.03
N GLU A 172 -16.45 -3.98 1.14
CA GLU A 172 -17.20 -3.17 2.12
C GLU A 172 -17.36 -1.71 1.67
N PHE A 173 -16.65 -1.34 0.63
CA PHE A 173 -16.57 0.03 0.12
C PHE A 173 -17.13 0.13 -1.30
N PRO A 174 -17.65 1.28 -1.70
CA PRO A 174 -18.02 1.51 -3.08
C PRO A 174 -16.80 1.36 -3.99
N TRP A 175 -17.02 1.00 -5.25
CA TRP A 175 -15.95 0.96 -6.25
C TRP A 175 -16.32 1.74 -7.49
N ARG A 176 -15.29 2.23 -8.17
CA ARG A 176 -15.37 2.95 -9.43
C ARG A 176 -14.64 2.18 -10.53
N GLY A 177 -15.18 2.22 -11.74
CA GLY A 177 -14.69 1.49 -12.90
C GLY A 177 -15.37 0.14 -13.07
N GLU A 178 -15.10 -0.52 -14.21
CA GLU A 178 -15.61 -1.85 -14.51
C GLU A 178 -14.79 -2.93 -13.82
N LEU A 179 -15.46 -3.97 -13.32
CA LEU A 179 -14.75 -5.12 -12.77
C LEU A 179 -13.90 -5.80 -13.86
N PRO A 180 -12.63 -6.04 -13.61
CA PRO A 180 -11.75 -6.76 -14.53
C PRO A 180 -12.31 -8.12 -14.94
N GLU A 181 -12.00 -8.54 -16.18
CA GLU A 181 -12.41 -9.83 -16.69
C GLU A 181 -12.00 -10.99 -15.76
N GLY A 182 -12.94 -11.87 -15.48
CA GLY A 182 -12.77 -13.00 -14.57
C GLY A 182 -13.17 -12.73 -13.13
N LEU A 183 -13.34 -11.47 -12.69
CA LEU A 183 -13.92 -11.16 -11.40
C LEU A 183 -15.45 -11.13 -11.47
N VAL A 184 -16.10 -11.65 -10.44
CA VAL A 184 -17.57 -11.62 -10.28
C VAL A 184 -17.93 -11.00 -8.94
N PRO A 185 -18.88 -10.04 -8.89
CA PRO A 185 -19.29 -9.42 -7.63
C PRO A 185 -20.03 -10.45 -6.79
N CYS A 186 -19.72 -10.48 -5.49
CA CYS A 186 -20.34 -11.38 -4.52
C CYS A 186 -20.74 -10.59 -3.28
N ASP A 187 -21.96 -10.81 -2.79
CA ASP A 187 -22.39 -10.30 -1.49
C ASP A 187 -22.03 -11.30 -0.39
N VAL A 188 -21.78 -10.80 0.81
CA VAL A 188 -21.55 -11.67 1.98
C VAL A 188 -22.89 -12.22 2.43
N TYR A 189 -23.09 -13.55 2.30
CA TYR A 189 -24.16 -14.24 2.98
C TYR A 189 -23.84 -14.27 4.49
N GLY A 190 -24.62 -13.55 5.30
CA GLY A 190 -24.57 -13.71 6.75
C GLY A 190 -24.53 -12.43 7.60
N LYS A 191 -25.31 -11.40 7.27
CA LYS A 191 -25.85 -10.52 8.31
C LYS A 191 -27.31 -10.92 8.52
N SER A 192 -27.57 -11.50 9.71
CA SER A 192 -28.92 -11.68 10.27
C SER A 192 -29.70 -10.37 10.13
N GLN A 193 -30.93 -10.52 9.64
CA GLN A 193 -31.96 -9.48 9.62
C GLN A 193 -32.15 -8.93 11.04
N GLU A 194 -31.55 -7.79 11.35
CA GLU A 194 -31.97 -6.86 12.38
C GLU A 194 -31.43 -5.47 11.99
N ASP A 195 -31.97 -4.90 10.94
CA ASP A 195 -32.03 -3.46 10.66
C ASP A 195 -32.96 -3.24 9.44
N SER A 196 -34.25 -3.54 9.67
CA SER A 196 -35.32 -3.21 8.78
C SER A 196 -35.88 -1.84 9.13
N ASP A 197 -35.21 -0.75 8.77
CA ASP A 197 -35.85 0.55 8.67
C ASP A 197 -35.07 1.46 7.70
N ARG A 198 -35.23 1.19 6.40
CA ARG A 198 -35.04 2.19 5.34
C ARG A 198 -36.11 1.99 4.26
N PRO A 199 -36.77 3.08 3.83
CA PRO A 199 -37.87 2.97 2.88
C PRO A 199 -37.42 2.49 1.50
N SER A 200 -38.16 1.53 1.00
CA SER A 200 -38.05 0.93 -0.33
C SER A 200 -38.42 1.93 -1.42
N GLU A 201 -37.47 2.40 -2.20
CA GLU A 201 -37.74 2.92 -3.54
C GLU A 201 -36.90 2.21 -4.59
N LYS A 202 -37.66 1.55 -5.50
CA LYS A 202 -37.28 1.00 -6.81
C LYS A 202 -36.35 -0.21 -6.84
N LYS A 203 -36.97 -1.38 -6.60
CA LYS A 203 -36.58 -2.64 -7.22
C LYS A 203 -37.38 -2.84 -8.51
N GLU A 204 -36.80 -2.55 -9.65
CA GLU A 204 -37.17 -3.17 -10.91
C GLU A 204 -35.89 -3.48 -11.68
N SER A 205 -35.81 -4.74 -12.04
CA SER A 205 -35.04 -5.43 -13.05
C SER A 205 -33.92 -6.33 -12.61
N LEU A 206 -34.10 -7.59 -13.06
CA LEU A 206 -33.17 -8.72 -13.13
C LEU A 206 -33.04 -9.61 -11.87
N GLN A 207 -34.11 -10.41 -11.67
CA GLN A 207 -33.99 -11.74 -11.03
C GLN A 207 -33.15 -12.68 -11.92
N LYS A 208 -31.80 -12.54 -11.84
CA LYS A 208 -30.92 -13.68 -12.12
C LYS A 208 -30.72 -14.40 -10.80
N LYS A 209 -31.00 -15.74 -10.76
CA LYS A 209 -30.57 -16.62 -9.66
C LYS A 209 -29.14 -16.27 -9.31
N PRO A 210 -28.75 -16.15 -8.01
CA PRO A 210 -27.37 -15.90 -7.63
C PRO A 210 -26.54 -17.06 -8.22
N GLU A 211 -25.68 -16.77 -9.20
CA GLU A 211 -24.60 -17.68 -9.55
C GLU A 211 -23.84 -17.95 -8.24
N GLN A 212 -23.63 -19.22 -7.89
CA GLN A 212 -22.87 -19.55 -6.69
C GLN A 212 -21.56 -18.79 -6.69
N CYS A 213 -21.32 -17.98 -5.64
CA CYS A 213 -20.06 -17.28 -5.51
C CYS A 213 -18.90 -18.27 -5.57
N PRO A 214 -17.79 -17.92 -6.28
CA PRO A 214 -16.62 -18.80 -6.35
C PRO A 214 -16.03 -19.10 -4.98
N GLU A 215 -15.39 -20.26 -4.84
CA GLU A 215 -14.70 -20.65 -3.59
C GLU A 215 -13.46 -19.79 -3.30
N ILE A 216 -12.88 -19.20 -4.36
CA ILE A 216 -11.69 -18.35 -4.28
C ILE A 216 -12.11 -16.91 -4.58
N GLY A 217 -11.68 -15.95 -3.77
CA GLY A 217 -12.04 -14.57 -3.99
C GLY A 217 -11.21 -13.54 -3.26
N ILE A 218 -11.52 -12.29 -3.56
CA ILE A 218 -10.90 -11.09 -3.04
C ILE A 218 -11.92 -10.37 -2.17
N ALA A 219 -11.53 -10.01 -0.94
CA ALA A 219 -12.32 -9.16 -0.05
C ALA A 219 -11.56 -7.86 0.20
N VAL A 220 -12.13 -6.73 -0.21
CA VAL A 220 -11.64 -5.40 0.18
C VAL A 220 -12.33 -5.02 1.48
N THR A 221 -11.60 -5.05 2.58
CA THR A 221 -12.14 -4.95 3.94
C THR A 221 -11.12 -4.42 4.94
N ILE A 222 -11.59 -3.77 6.00
CA ILE A 222 -10.79 -3.46 7.18
C ILE A 222 -10.93 -4.52 8.27
N HIS A 223 -11.90 -5.45 8.18
CA HIS A 223 -12.25 -6.39 9.22
C HIS A 223 -11.51 -7.73 9.10
N LYS A 224 -10.95 -8.22 10.22
CA LYS A 224 -10.22 -9.49 10.32
C LYS A 224 -11.10 -10.70 10.04
N SER A 225 -12.35 -10.65 10.50
CA SER A 225 -13.34 -11.71 10.35
C SER A 225 -13.94 -11.81 8.95
N CYS A 226 -13.81 -10.75 8.11
CA CYS A 226 -14.39 -10.72 6.77
C CYS A 226 -13.65 -11.66 5.82
N LYS A 227 -14.17 -12.88 5.65
CA LYS A 227 -13.65 -13.93 4.78
C LYS A 227 -14.80 -14.58 4.01
N PRO A 228 -15.36 -13.89 2.99
CA PRO A 228 -16.56 -14.35 2.28
C PRO A 228 -16.35 -15.58 1.40
N PHE A 229 -15.11 -15.98 1.15
CA PHE A 229 -14.77 -17.12 0.30
C PHE A 229 -14.00 -18.17 1.09
N LEU A 230 -14.05 -19.42 0.65
CA LEU A 230 -13.27 -20.52 1.24
C LEU A 230 -11.77 -20.20 1.22
N SER A 231 -11.28 -19.65 0.11
CA SER A 231 -9.94 -19.05 0.01
C SER A 231 -10.08 -17.57 -0.27
N THR A 232 -9.97 -16.77 0.79
CA THR A 232 -10.08 -15.28 0.72
C THR A 232 -8.71 -14.64 0.78
N VAL A 233 -8.41 -13.79 -0.20
CA VAL A 233 -7.37 -12.77 -0.08
C VAL A 233 -8.00 -11.48 0.44
N GLN A 234 -7.50 -10.98 1.56
CA GLN A 234 -7.97 -9.71 2.11
C GLN A 234 -7.06 -8.57 1.63
N VAL A 235 -7.67 -7.57 0.99
CA VAL A 235 -7.05 -6.32 0.55
C VAL A 235 -7.50 -5.24 1.51
N ILE A 236 -6.56 -4.65 2.25
CA ILE A 236 -6.82 -3.82 3.42
C ILE A 236 -6.46 -2.37 3.09
N PRO A 237 -7.44 -1.47 2.91
CA PRO A 237 -7.18 -0.06 2.67
C PRO A 237 -6.71 0.64 3.94
N ARG A 238 -5.76 1.57 3.82
CA ARG A 238 -5.28 2.44 4.90
C ARG A 238 -6.17 3.67 5.00
N ILE A 239 -7.18 3.60 5.84
CA ILE A 239 -8.24 4.61 5.91
C ILE A 239 -8.72 4.90 7.34
N LEU A 240 -8.10 4.27 8.34
CA LEU A 240 -8.46 4.47 9.73
C LEU A 240 -7.54 5.48 10.39
N THR A 241 -8.10 6.33 11.22
CA THR A 241 -7.36 7.15 12.19
C THR A 241 -7.58 6.62 13.59
N LEU A 242 -6.47 6.28 14.27
CA LEU A 242 -6.47 5.89 15.67
C LEU A 242 -6.26 7.15 16.52
N GLY A 243 -7.32 7.62 17.15
CA GLY A 243 -7.24 8.72 18.11
C GLY A 243 -6.86 8.20 19.50
N MET A 244 -5.83 8.78 20.09
CA MET A 244 -5.35 8.40 21.42
C MET A 244 -5.19 9.57 22.37
N GLY A 245 -5.56 9.36 23.63
CA GLY A 245 -5.21 10.21 24.76
C GLY A 245 -4.55 9.38 25.84
N CYS A 246 -3.55 9.91 26.53
CA CYS A 246 -2.90 9.20 27.63
C CYS A 246 -2.49 10.16 28.77
N ARG A 247 -2.24 9.61 29.97
CA ARG A 247 -1.56 10.34 31.04
C ARG A 247 -0.14 10.69 30.58
N ARG A 248 0.47 11.69 31.24
CA ARG A 248 1.85 12.10 30.96
C ARG A 248 2.82 10.94 31.29
N ASP A 249 3.86 10.80 30.48
CA ASP A 249 4.92 9.80 30.63
C ASP A 249 4.40 8.35 30.68
N LYS A 250 3.34 8.07 29.88
CA LYS A 250 2.77 6.72 29.80
C LYS A 250 3.71 5.80 29.01
N GLU A 251 3.98 4.63 29.56
CA GLU A 251 4.84 3.62 28.97
C GLU A 251 4.32 3.14 27.60
N ALA A 252 5.25 2.88 26.67
CA ALA A 252 4.92 2.45 25.31
C ALA A 252 4.14 1.13 25.28
N GLU A 253 4.41 0.21 26.20
CA GLU A 253 3.69 -1.06 26.34
C GLU A 253 2.20 -0.87 26.66
N ALA A 254 1.89 0.07 27.55
CA ALA A 254 0.50 0.35 27.89
C ALA A 254 -0.27 0.98 26.72
N ILE A 255 0.41 1.82 25.93
CA ILE A 255 -0.14 2.42 24.71
C ILE A 255 -0.38 1.33 23.65
N GLU A 256 0.57 0.44 23.44
CA GLU A 256 0.45 -0.68 22.51
C GLU A 256 -0.71 -1.61 22.90
N LYS A 257 -0.78 -2.01 24.17
CA LYS A 257 -1.86 -2.86 24.68
C LYS A 257 -3.24 -2.23 24.48
N ALA A 258 -3.38 -0.92 24.75
CA ALA A 258 -4.64 -0.21 24.54
C ALA A 258 -5.00 -0.11 23.04
N ALA A 259 -4.01 0.10 22.16
CA ALA A 259 -4.22 0.10 20.72
C ALA A 259 -4.64 -1.28 20.21
N ASP A 260 -3.91 -2.34 20.59
CA ASP A 260 -4.22 -3.72 20.19
C ASP A 260 -5.64 -4.13 20.61
N ARG A 261 -6.02 -3.81 21.85
CA ARG A 261 -7.36 -4.05 22.34
C ARG A 261 -8.42 -3.28 21.54
N CYS A 262 -8.15 -2.03 21.21
CA CYS A 262 -9.04 -1.22 20.38
C CYS A 262 -9.28 -1.85 19.01
N MET A 263 -8.19 -2.34 18.36
CA MET A 263 -8.27 -3.05 17.07
C MET A 263 -9.00 -4.38 17.18
N GLU A 264 -8.80 -5.12 18.29
CA GLU A 264 -9.46 -6.42 18.51
C GLU A 264 -10.96 -6.24 18.75
N GLU A 265 -11.35 -5.32 19.61
CA GLU A 265 -12.75 -5.02 19.88
C GLU A 265 -13.52 -4.45 18.67
N ALA A 266 -12.81 -3.77 17.76
CA ALA A 266 -13.37 -3.28 16.50
C ALA A 266 -13.27 -4.30 15.35
N ASP A 267 -12.65 -5.45 15.58
CA ASP A 267 -12.35 -6.47 14.56
C ASP A 267 -11.59 -5.92 13.35
N VAL A 268 -10.69 -4.93 13.53
CA VAL A 268 -9.98 -4.28 12.43
C VAL A 268 -8.50 -4.64 12.41
N PHE A 269 -7.91 -4.59 11.21
CA PHE A 269 -6.48 -4.76 11.03
C PHE A 269 -5.71 -3.49 11.42
N LEU A 270 -4.56 -3.65 12.08
CA LEU A 270 -3.63 -2.55 12.30
C LEU A 270 -3.15 -1.93 10.96
N GLN A 271 -3.02 -2.74 9.91
CA GLN A 271 -2.67 -2.28 8.57
C GLN A 271 -3.68 -1.30 7.96
N ALA A 272 -4.92 -1.29 8.45
CA ALA A 272 -5.93 -0.31 8.04
C ALA A 272 -5.69 1.08 8.64
N VAL A 273 -4.83 1.19 9.68
CA VAL A 273 -4.54 2.46 10.33
C VAL A 273 -3.58 3.28 9.45
N GLU A 274 -4.07 4.42 8.99
CA GLU A 274 -3.34 5.40 8.19
C GLU A 274 -2.46 6.30 9.05
N GLN A 275 -2.98 6.69 10.24
CA GLN A 275 -2.31 7.60 11.15
C GLN A 275 -2.77 7.46 12.61
N LEU A 276 -1.89 7.88 13.52
CA LEU A 276 -2.15 8.11 14.92
C LEU A 276 -2.51 9.59 15.14
N ALA A 277 -3.49 9.87 15.97
CA ALA A 277 -4.04 11.19 16.22
C ALA A 277 -4.10 11.53 17.70
N SER A 278 -3.79 12.77 18.09
CA SER A 278 -3.92 13.26 19.47
C SER A 278 -4.03 14.80 19.53
N ILE A 279 -4.03 15.33 20.74
CA ILE A 279 -3.94 16.78 21.00
C ILE A 279 -2.47 17.26 21.00
N SER A 280 -2.19 18.50 20.61
CA SER A 280 -0.85 19.12 20.55
C SER A 280 -0.06 19.05 21.86
N LEU A 281 -0.74 19.02 23.00
CA LEU A 281 -0.12 18.78 24.31
C LEU A 281 0.62 17.44 24.40
N LYS A 282 0.31 16.50 23.50
CA LYS A 282 0.88 15.15 23.42
C LYS A 282 1.89 14.95 22.29
N LYS A 283 2.24 16.00 21.55
CA LYS A 283 3.16 15.93 20.40
C LYS A 283 4.53 15.33 20.73
N ASN A 284 4.99 15.50 21.97
CA ASN A 284 6.28 15.03 22.46
C ASN A 284 6.12 13.86 23.48
N GLU A 285 4.98 13.20 23.55
CA GLU A 285 4.75 12.08 24.48
C GLU A 285 5.55 10.86 24.02
N PRO A 286 6.56 10.41 24.79
CA PRO A 286 7.50 9.39 24.34
C PRO A 286 6.83 8.07 23.95
N GLY A 287 5.82 7.64 24.71
CA GLY A 287 5.10 6.40 24.42
C GLY A 287 4.33 6.43 23.11
N LEU A 288 3.68 7.56 22.78
CA LEU A 288 2.94 7.73 21.51
C LEU A 288 3.91 7.78 20.32
N LEU A 289 5.04 8.48 20.46
CA LEU A 289 6.09 8.55 19.44
C LEU A 289 6.70 7.16 19.17
N ALA A 290 7.04 6.43 20.23
CA ALA A 290 7.58 5.08 20.10
C ALA A 290 6.59 4.12 19.42
N TYR A 291 5.30 4.19 19.75
CA TYR A 291 4.25 3.40 19.10
C TYR A 291 4.12 3.74 17.60
N ALA A 292 4.10 5.03 17.27
CA ALA A 292 3.99 5.50 15.89
C ALA A 292 5.21 5.05 15.05
N GLU A 293 6.41 5.19 15.58
CA GLU A 293 7.66 4.76 14.93
C GLU A 293 7.73 3.24 14.72
N LYS A 294 7.43 2.46 15.77
CA LYS A 294 7.39 0.98 15.71
C LYS A 294 6.48 0.47 14.59
N ASN A 295 5.31 1.08 14.46
CA ASN A 295 4.29 0.66 13.50
C ASN A 295 4.37 1.40 12.15
N LYS A 296 5.33 2.33 12.00
CA LYS A 296 5.51 3.17 10.80
C LYS A 296 4.23 3.92 10.44
N ILE A 297 3.55 4.45 11.45
CA ILE A 297 2.30 5.21 11.32
C ILE A 297 2.62 6.68 11.59
N PRO A 298 2.25 7.63 10.71
CA PRO A 298 2.39 9.05 10.97
C PRO A 298 1.65 9.45 12.25
N PHE A 299 2.27 10.28 13.08
CA PHE A 299 1.64 10.85 14.26
C PHE A 299 1.28 12.31 14.02
N ARG A 300 0.00 12.65 14.10
CA ARG A 300 -0.52 14.01 13.93
C ARG A 300 -1.20 14.49 15.19
N THR A 301 -1.08 15.80 15.43
CA THR A 301 -1.69 16.44 16.59
C THR A 301 -2.34 17.75 16.18
N TRP A 302 -3.43 18.11 16.87
CA TRP A 302 -4.20 19.33 16.67
C TRP A 302 -4.35 20.10 17.97
N ASP A 303 -4.60 21.40 17.89
CA ASP A 303 -4.82 22.24 19.04
C ASP A 303 -6.21 22.04 19.63
N SER A 304 -6.42 22.51 20.87
CA SER A 304 -7.69 22.39 21.55
C SER A 304 -8.84 23.06 20.81
N GLU A 305 -8.56 24.18 20.16
CA GLU A 305 -9.53 24.95 19.38
C GLU A 305 -10.00 24.15 18.16
N GLU A 306 -9.06 23.60 17.37
CA GLU A 306 -9.36 22.74 16.22
C GLU A 306 -10.19 21.52 16.63
N LEU A 307 -9.83 20.88 17.75
CA LEU A 307 -10.59 19.72 18.24
C LEU A 307 -12.00 20.12 18.72
N MET A 308 -12.21 21.31 19.23
CA MET A 308 -13.54 21.77 19.65
C MET A 308 -14.47 22.11 18.49
N GLU A 309 -13.92 22.47 17.33
CA GLU A 309 -14.69 22.74 16.11
C GLU A 309 -15.29 21.48 15.47
N VAL A 310 -14.70 20.29 15.76
CA VAL A 310 -15.19 19.01 15.22
C VAL A 310 -16.62 18.78 15.67
N GLN A 311 -17.53 18.63 14.69
CA GLN A 311 -18.96 18.37 14.96
C GLN A 311 -19.19 16.87 15.20
N GLY A 312 -20.09 16.56 16.11
CA GLY A 312 -20.48 15.18 16.42
C GLY A 312 -20.89 14.98 17.87
N ASP A 313 -21.42 13.79 18.17
CA ASP A 313 -21.73 13.35 19.52
C ASP A 313 -20.52 12.57 20.07
N PHE A 314 -19.82 13.16 21.05
CA PHE A 314 -18.61 12.61 21.64
C PHE A 314 -18.79 12.32 23.13
N THR A 315 -18.09 11.30 23.62
CA THR A 315 -18.14 10.87 25.03
C THR A 315 -17.49 11.93 25.94
N PRO A 316 -18.23 12.68 26.75
CA PRO A 316 -17.67 13.78 27.53
C PRO A 316 -16.78 13.28 28.67
N SER A 317 -15.78 14.10 29.06
CA SER A 317 -14.92 13.86 30.22
C SER A 317 -14.58 15.18 30.88
N SER A 318 -15.15 15.42 32.05
CA SER A 318 -14.89 16.61 32.85
C SER A 318 -13.43 16.74 33.31
N PHE A 319 -12.77 15.60 33.55
CA PHE A 319 -11.34 15.55 33.88
C PHE A 319 -10.46 16.02 32.71
N VAL A 320 -10.73 15.49 31.51
CA VAL A 320 -9.98 15.87 30.32
C VAL A 320 -10.20 17.34 29.99
N LYS A 321 -11.43 17.85 30.10
CA LYS A 321 -11.76 19.26 29.88
C LYS A 321 -10.95 20.21 30.76
N LYS A 322 -10.75 19.88 32.06
CA LYS A 322 -9.97 20.70 32.99
C LYS A 322 -8.49 20.82 32.59
N ILE A 323 -7.93 19.81 31.94
CA ILE A 323 -6.50 19.76 31.60
C ILE A 323 -6.24 20.25 30.19
N THR A 324 -7.10 19.92 29.26
CA THR A 324 -6.84 20.13 27.81
C THR A 324 -7.73 21.19 27.17
N GLY A 325 -8.75 21.67 27.89
CA GLY A 325 -9.78 22.54 27.34
C GLY A 325 -10.84 21.81 26.50
N VAL A 326 -10.63 20.52 26.19
CA VAL A 326 -11.48 19.71 25.31
C VAL A 326 -12.12 18.58 26.10
N GLU A 327 -13.43 18.33 25.93
CA GLU A 327 -14.13 17.27 26.65
C GLU A 327 -13.74 15.85 26.23
N ASN A 328 -13.25 15.70 24.99
CA ASN A 328 -12.82 14.42 24.43
C ASN A 328 -11.69 14.63 23.43
N VAL A 329 -10.51 14.06 23.70
CA VAL A 329 -9.36 14.13 22.82
C VAL A 329 -9.38 13.01 21.79
N CYS A 330 -9.51 11.74 22.21
CA CYS A 330 -9.33 10.59 21.33
C CYS A 330 -10.37 10.50 20.20
N GLU A 331 -11.67 10.72 20.50
CA GLU A 331 -12.69 10.66 19.44
C GLU A 331 -12.60 11.83 18.48
N ARG A 332 -12.42 13.06 19.00
CA ARG A 332 -12.31 14.26 18.15
C ARG A 332 -11.07 14.23 17.28
N SER A 333 -9.91 13.84 17.83
CA SER A 333 -8.69 13.71 17.03
C SER A 333 -8.78 12.57 16.00
N ALA A 334 -9.51 11.49 16.32
CA ALA A 334 -9.76 10.43 15.34
C ALA A 334 -10.59 10.93 14.16
N VAL A 335 -11.71 11.64 14.43
CA VAL A 335 -12.60 12.18 13.39
C VAL A 335 -11.89 13.23 12.55
N LEU A 336 -11.20 14.20 13.18
CA LEU A 336 -10.47 15.24 12.46
C LEU A 336 -9.34 14.66 11.60
N GLY A 337 -8.57 13.69 12.14
CA GLY A 337 -7.54 12.99 11.40
C GLY A 337 -8.09 12.16 10.23
N ALA A 338 -9.33 11.69 10.33
CA ALA A 338 -10.03 11.02 9.24
C ALA A 338 -10.70 11.99 8.25
N SER A 339 -10.28 13.27 8.21
CA SER A 339 -10.86 14.31 7.35
C SER A 339 -12.38 14.44 7.56
N ASP A 340 -12.78 14.64 8.81
CA ASP A 340 -14.17 14.68 9.26
C ASP A 340 -14.96 13.39 8.96
N GLY A 341 -14.25 12.27 9.07
CA GLY A 341 -14.80 10.96 8.82
C GLY A 341 -15.77 10.48 9.91
N THR A 342 -16.22 9.24 9.78
CA THR A 342 -17.18 8.63 10.70
C THR A 342 -16.48 7.90 11.83
N LEU A 343 -16.92 8.12 13.07
CA LEU A 343 -16.45 7.37 14.24
C LEU A 343 -17.01 5.93 14.18
N ILE A 344 -16.13 4.94 14.05
CA ILE A 344 -16.50 3.52 13.99
C ILE A 344 -16.34 2.81 15.35
N LYS A 345 -15.46 3.34 16.21
CA LYS A 345 -15.33 2.87 17.59
C LYS A 345 -15.24 4.06 18.53
N ARG A 346 -16.19 4.12 19.46
CA ARG A 346 -16.22 5.13 20.50
C ARG A 346 -15.08 4.91 21.50
N LYS A 347 -14.83 5.94 22.30
CA LYS A 347 -13.82 5.95 23.36
C LYS A 347 -13.88 4.71 24.22
N SER A 348 -12.80 3.99 24.29
CA SER A 348 -12.49 3.03 25.36
C SER A 348 -11.28 3.51 26.15
N GLY A 349 -11.20 3.14 27.42
CA GLY A 349 -10.10 3.57 28.29
C GLY A 349 -9.61 2.42 29.16
N GLU A 350 -8.29 2.24 29.21
CA GLU A 350 -7.62 1.26 30.06
C GLU A 350 -6.28 1.83 30.52
N ASP A 351 -5.94 1.63 31.77
CA ASP A 351 -4.66 1.99 32.37
C ASP A 351 -4.18 3.42 32.04
N GLY A 352 -5.12 4.38 32.05
CA GLY A 352 -4.79 5.78 31.77
C GLY A 352 -4.52 6.12 30.30
N VAL A 353 -4.80 5.20 29.39
CA VAL A 353 -4.82 5.41 27.93
C VAL A 353 -6.27 5.34 27.44
N THR A 354 -6.63 6.21 26.53
CA THR A 354 -7.94 6.22 25.85
C THR A 354 -7.75 6.11 24.36
N THR A 355 -8.58 5.32 23.69
CA THR A 355 -8.51 5.07 22.25
C THR A 355 -9.87 5.24 21.60
N ALA A 356 -9.88 5.64 20.34
CA ALA A 356 -11.06 5.69 19.47
C ALA A 356 -10.63 5.48 18.01
N LEU A 357 -11.54 5.04 17.14
CA LEU A 357 -11.29 4.85 15.73
C LEU A 357 -12.29 5.62 14.89
N ALA A 358 -11.80 6.32 13.89
CA ALA A 358 -12.61 6.91 12.83
C ALA A 358 -12.13 6.43 11.45
N ILE A 359 -13.07 6.39 10.51
CA ILE A 359 -12.85 6.00 9.12
C ILE A 359 -13.12 7.18 8.20
N ARG A 360 -12.20 7.44 7.25
CA ARG A 360 -12.46 8.41 6.20
C ARG A 360 -13.22 7.81 5.04
N THR A 361 -13.87 8.64 4.25
CA THR A 361 -14.48 8.24 2.98
C THR A 361 -13.40 7.72 2.02
N TRP A 362 -13.68 6.59 1.38
CA TRP A 362 -12.77 5.96 0.44
C TRP A 362 -13.54 5.08 -0.53
N GLU A 363 -13.01 4.91 -1.74
CA GLU A 363 -13.56 4.05 -2.78
C GLU A 363 -12.47 3.20 -3.43
N VAL A 364 -12.85 2.01 -3.88
CA VAL A 364 -11.99 1.13 -4.69
C VAL A 364 -11.92 1.65 -6.12
N ARG A 365 -10.74 1.60 -6.76
CA ARG A 365 -10.53 2.01 -8.15
C ARG A 365 -9.94 0.88 -8.97
N PHE A 366 -10.58 0.60 -10.10
CA PHE A 366 -10.13 -0.39 -11.09
C PHE A 366 -9.45 0.24 -12.31
N GLU A 367 -9.31 1.57 -12.32
CA GLU A 367 -8.69 2.34 -13.42
C GLU A 367 -7.16 2.34 -13.35
#